data_8d2600259bbfc6e700bf4df003fe9be8
#
_entry.id   8d2600259bbfc6e700bf4df003fe9be8
#
_cell.length_a   1.000
_cell.length_b   1.000
_cell.length_c   1.000
_cell.angle_alpha   90.00
_cell.angle_beta   90.00
_cell.angle_gamma   90.00
#
_symmetry.space_group_name_H-M   'P 1'
#
loop_
_entity.id
_entity.type
_entity.pdbx_description
1 polymer ?
#
loop_
_entity_poly.entity_id
_entity_poly.type
_entity_poly.pdbx_seq_one_letter_code
_entity_poly.pdbx_strand_id
1 'polypeptide(L)'
;MIAAQRVQAPSCENKIRDAKATKRKLVEAALAAFSTRGYEASSTRSIEAAAGVKRGLIAYHFGSKAQLWTAAADYLMSTTEHDLGEALASLNEADEAARLRLFVRAYVAFCARYPELNRLMIQEGMDRDWRLDWLLERSVRPWYGHVCRIFDQAAELGVAPNFEAHHFYYIVTGAAT
;
A
#
# COMPACT_ATOMS: atom_id res chain seq x y z
N MET A 1 21.30 -11.32 53.85
CA MET A 1 20.42 -12.18 53.02
C MET A 1 19.89 -11.32 51.89
N ILE A 2 20.48 -11.45 50.67
CA ILE A 2 20.05 -10.71 49.47
C ILE A 2 19.14 -11.66 48.69
N ALA A 3 17.84 -11.34 48.64
CA ALA A 3 16.87 -12.11 47.88
C ALA A 3 17.11 -11.90 46.37
N ALA A 4 17.53 -12.97 45.69
CA ALA A 4 17.65 -12.99 44.23
C ALA A 4 16.24 -12.92 43.63
N GLN A 5 15.88 -11.80 43.00
CA GLN A 5 14.68 -11.69 42.19
C GLN A 5 14.84 -12.60 40.94
N ARG A 6 14.08 -13.67 40.90
CA ARG A 6 13.92 -14.51 39.71
C ARG A 6 13.23 -13.66 38.63
N VAL A 7 14.00 -13.27 37.61
CA VAL A 7 13.44 -12.73 36.37
C VAL A 7 12.64 -13.87 35.70
N GLN A 8 11.32 -13.77 35.77
CA GLN A 8 10.44 -14.73 35.09
C GLN A 8 10.66 -14.65 33.59
N ALA A 9 10.91 -15.78 32.96
CA ALA A 9 10.98 -15.88 31.48
C ALA A 9 9.63 -15.43 30.88
N PRO A 10 9.63 -14.65 29.79
CA PRO A 10 8.41 -14.16 29.16
C PRO A 10 7.52 -15.32 28.72
N SER A 11 6.22 -15.22 28.97
CA SER A 11 5.22 -16.23 28.56
C SER A 11 5.20 -16.39 27.04
N CYS A 12 4.71 -17.53 26.53
CA CYS A 12 4.62 -17.82 25.09
C CYS A 12 3.81 -16.72 24.37
N GLU A 13 2.75 -16.22 24.95
CA GLU A 13 1.92 -15.12 24.44
C GLU A 13 2.71 -13.81 24.29
N ASN A 14 3.59 -13.51 25.25
CA ASN A 14 4.44 -12.32 25.21
C ASN A 14 5.45 -12.41 24.05
N LYS A 15 6.04 -13.58 23.83
CA LYS A 15 6.97 -13.81 22.69
C LYS A 15 6.27 -13.66 21.34
N ILE A 16 5.04 -14.16 21.19
CA ILE A 16 4.26 -14.04 19.95
C ILE A 16 3.89 -12.57 19.71
N ARG A 17 3.47 -11.85 20.72
CA ARG A 17 3.15 -10.42 20.62
C ARG A 17 4.37 -9.59 20.23
N ASP A 18 5.53 -9.86 20.82
CA ASP A 18 6.78 -9.17 20.53
C ASP A 18 7.27 -9.46 19.10
N ALA A 19 7.10 -10.69 18.61
CA ALA A 19 7.41 -11.06 17.23
C ALA A 19 6.51 -10.34 16.23
N LYS A 20 5.20 -10.23 16.50
CA LYS A 20 4.24 -9.49 15.66
C LYS A 20 4.55 -7.99 15.63
N ALA A 21 4.87 -7.41 16.79
CA ALA A 21 5.27 -6.01 16.89
C ALA A 21 6.58 -5.73 16.12
N THR A 22 7.55 -6.64 16.21
CA THR A 22 8.82 -6.54 15.47
C THR A 22 8.60 -6.62 13.95
N LYS A 23 7.77 -7.58 13.48
CA LYS A 23 7.42 -7.68 12.06
C LYS A 23 6.79 -6.39 11.55
N ARG A 24 5.86 -5.80 12.30
CA ARG A 24 5.20 -4.55 11.92
C ARG A 24 6.20 -3.39 11.79
N LYS A 25 7.09 -3.21 12.78
CA LYS A 25 8.15 -2.18 12.72
C LYS A 25 9.05 -2.34 11.48
N LEU A 26 9.42 -3.57 11.15
CA LEU A 26 10.22 -3.87 9.96
C LEU A 26 9.48 -3.54 8.66
N VAL A 27 8.20 -3.87 8.56
CA VAL A 27 7.34 -3.55 7.41
C VAL A 27 7.18 -2.05 7.23
N GLU A 28 6.88 -1.30 8.30
CA GLU A 28 6.74 0.15 8.27
C GLU A 28 8.05 0.85 7.88
N ALA A 29 9.19 0.44 8.45
CA ALA A 29 10.50 0.98 8.09
C ALA A 29 10.92 0.61 6.65
N ALA A 30 10.57 -0.59 6.19
CA ALA A 30 10.80 -1.03 4.82
C ALA A 30 9.98 -0.21 3.83
N LEU A 31 8.70 0.00 4.10
CA LEU A 31 7.82 0.82 3.27
C LEU A 31 8.35 2.24 3.13
N ALA A 32 8.72 2.89 4.24
CA ALA A 32 9.34 4.21 4.22
C ALA A 32 10.65 4.25 3.41
N ALA A 33 11.47 3.21 3.52
CA ALA A 33 12.73 3.12 2.79
C ALA A 33 12.50 2.92 1.28
N PHE A 34 11.62 1.99 0.90
CA PHE A 34 11.37 1.66 -0.50
C PHE A 34 10.62 2.78 -1.23
N SER A 35 9.64 3.43 -0.60
CA SER A 35 8.91 4.54 -1.22
C SER A 35 9.73 5.83 -1.37
N THR A 36 10.81 6.01 -0.59
CA THR A 36 11.64 7.24 -0.67
C THR A 36 12.93 7.08 -1.43
N ARG A 37 13.60 5.93 -1.29
CA ARG A 37 14.93 5.67 -1.87
C ARG A 37 14.93 4.63 -2.98
N GLY A 38 13.80 3.94 -3.15
CA GLY A 38 13.68 2.80 -4.05
C GLY A 38 14.24 1.51 -3.45
N TYR A 39 13.96 0.40 -4.13
CA TYR A 39 14.36 -0.92 -3.68
C TYR A 39 15.88 -1.07 -3.65
N GLU A 40 16.58 -0.75 -4.75
CA GLU A 40 18.02 -1.02 -4.86
C GLU A 40 18.86 -0.25 -3.83
N ALA A 41 18.55 1.03 -3.59
CA ALA A 41 19.27 1.86 -2.63
C ALA A 41 18.96 1.53 -1.15
N SER A 42 17.98 0.66 -0.89
CA SER A 42 17.58 0.29 0.47
C SER A 42 18.22 -1.03 0.89
N SER A 43 19.13 -1.01 1.88
CA SER A 43 19.74 -2.21 2.44
C SER A 43 18.93 -2.76 3.63
N THR A 44 18.96 -4.09 3.83
CA THR A 44 18.33 -4.72 5.01
C THR A 44 18.89 -4.16 6.32
N ARG A 45 20.20 -3.87 6.35
CA ARG A 45 20.88 -3.27 7.51
C ARG A 45 20.34 -1.88 7.83
N SER A 46 20.13 -1.02 6.83
CA SER A 46 19.59 0.33 7.03
C SER A 46 18.13 0.29 7.48
N ILE A 47 17.35 -0.67 6.98
CA ILE A 47 15.95 -0.87 7.38
C ILE A 47 15.86 -1.36 8.82
N GLU A 48 16.68 -2.35 9.22
CA GLU A 48 16.73 -2.84 10.61
C GLU A 48 17.14 -1.73 11.59
N ALA A 49 18.11 -0.89 11.22
CA ALA A 49 18.51 0.25 12.01
C ALA A 49 17.37 1.28 12.15
N ALA A 50 16.68 1.60 11.06
CA ALA A 50 15.54 2.52 11.08
C ALA A 50 14.36 1.98 11.90
N ALA A 51 14.11 0.67 11.88
CA ALA A 51 13.10 0.00 12.70
C ALA A 51 13.48 -0.10 14.20
N GLY A 52 14.71 0.24 14.57
CA GLY A 52 15.21 0.12 15.94
C GLY A 52 15.31 -1.33 16.42
N VAL A 53 15.58 -2.28 15.52
CA VAL A 53 15.66 -3.70 15.84
C VAL A 53 17.07 -4.26 15.67
N LYS A 54 17.31 -5.44 16.25
CA LYS A 54 18.60 -6.14 16.11
C LYS A 54 18.81 -6.61 14.66
N ARG A 55 20.07 -6.67 14.24
CA ARG A 55 20.49 -7.21 12.94
C ARG A 55 20.07 -8.67 12.78
N GLY A 56 19.76 -9.05 11.54
CA GLY A 56 19.36 -10.40 11.17
C GLY A 56 17.88 -10.71 11.34
N LEU A 57 17.08 -9.77 11.88
CA LEU A 57 15.66 -10.00 12.07
C LEU A 57 14.85 -9.97 10.77
N ILE A 58 15.33 -9.26 9.73
CA ILE A 58 14.73 -9.37 8.39
C ILE A 58 14.90 -10.78 7.84
N ALA A 59 16.12 -11.33 7.90
CA ALA A 59 16.37 -12.71 7.46
C ALA A 59 15.55 -13.72 8.27
N TYR A 60 15.44 -13.52 9.58
CA TYR A 60 14.66 -14.39 10.45
C TYR A 60 13.15 -14.36 10.17
N HIS A 61 12.56 -13.16 9.99
CA HIS A 61 11.12 -12.99 9.86
C HIS A 61 10.60 -13.09 8.42
N PHE A 62 11.42 -12.70 7.45
CA PHE A 62 11.02 -12.58 6.04
C PHE A 62 11.89 -13.41 5.08
N GLY A 63 13.05 -13.90 5.52
CA GLY A 63 13.95 -14.68 4.70
C GLY A 63 14.83 -13.81 3.79
N SER A 64 14.29 -12.85 3.05
CA SER A 64 15.01 -12.01 2.09
C SER A 64 14.49 -10.57 2.03
N LYS A 65 15.27 -9.67 1.39
CA LYS A 65 14.84 -8.30 1.06
C LYS A 65 13.63 -8.30 0.13
N ALA A 66 13.58 -9.23 -0.83
CA ALA A 66 12.46 -9.37 -1.75
C ALA A 66 11.16 -9.72 -1.02
N GLN A 67 11.20 -10.71 -0.12
CA GLN A 67 10.04 -11.09 0.69
C GLN A 67 9.60 -9.98 1.66
N LEU A 68 10.55 -9.21 2.20
CA LEU A 68 10.24 -8.02 2.99
C LEU A 68 9.55 -6.95 2.14
N TRP A 69 10.02 -6.73 0.89
CA TRP A 69 9.39 -5.79 -0.03
C TRP A 69 7.94 -6.20 -0.33
N THR A 70 7.72 -7.46 -0.69
CA THR A 70 6.37 -8.00 -0.92
C THR A 70 5.46 -7.79 0.30
N ALA A 71 5.97 -8.08 1.51
CA ALA A 71 5.19 -7.89 2.73
C ALA A 71 4.88 -6.41 3.02
N ALA A 72 5.81 -5.49 2.71
CA ALA A 72 5.61 -4.05 2.86
C ALA A 72 4.60 -3.50 1.84
N ALA A 73 4.71 -3.93 0.58
CA ALA A 73 3.77 -3.56 -0.47
C ALA A 73 2.36 -4.11 -0.18
N ASP A 74 2.24 -5.38 0.21
CA ASP A 74 0.95 -5.98 0.56
C ASP A 74 0.30 -5.33 1.78
N TYR A 75 1.08 -4.98 2.79
CA TYR A 75 0.60 -4.22 3.94
C TYR A 75 0.01 -2.85 3.52
N LEU A 76 0.72 -2.11 2.66
CA LEU A 76 0.24 -0.83 2.13
C LEU A 76 -1.05 -1.02 1.32
N MET A 77 -1.07 -1.97 0.38
CA MET A 77 -2.24 -2.25 -0.45
C MET A 77 -3.45 -2.64 0.41
N SER A 78 -3.28 -3.57 1.35
CA SER A 78 -4.38 -4.02 2.22
C SER A 78 -4.94 -2.90 3.11
N THR A 79 -4.07 -2.00 3.60
CA THR A 79 -4.50 -0.84 4.39
C THR A 79 -5.29 0.14 3.53
N THR A 80 -4.82 0.41 2.32
CA THR A 80 -5.43 1.37 1.40
C THR A 80 -6.71 0.83 0.76
N GLU A 81 -6.79 -0.48 0.47
CA GLU A 81 -7.99 -1.14 -0.07
C GLU A 81 -9.19 -0.99 0.87
N HIS A 82 -8.97 -1.12 2.17
CA HIS A 82 -10.03 -0.96 3.16
C HIS A 82 -10.61 0.47 3.14
N ASP A 83 -9.74 1.47 3.26
CA ASP A 83 -10.16 2.87 3.29
C ASP A 83 -10.80 3.33 1.96
N LEU A 84 -10.26 2.86 0.84
CA LEU A 84 -10.83 3.15 -0.48
C LEU A 84 -12.18 2.44 -0.66
N GLY A 85 -12.31 1.20 -0.19
CA GLY A 85 -13.56 0.44 -0.21
C GLY A 85 -14.67 1.14 0.57
N GLU A 86 -14.39 1.66 1.77
CA GLU A 86 -15.35 2.45 2.55
C GLU A 86 -15.75 3.75 1.82
N ALA A 87 -14.77 4.47 1.25
CA ALA A 87 -15.04 5.68 0.48
C ALA A 87 -15.91 5.41 -0.74
N LEU A 88 -15.68 4.30 -1.44
CA LEU A 88 -16.46 3.90 -2.62
C LEU A 88 -17.86 3.35 -2.26
N ALA A 89 -18.02 2.69 -1.12
CA ALA A 89 -19.31 2.21 -0.66
C ALA A 89 -20.34 3.36 -0.52
N SER A 90 -19.87 4.54 -0.10
CA SER A 90 -20.73 5.73 0.00
C SER A 90 -21.25 6.24 -1.35
N LEU A 91 -20.63 5.82 -2.47
CA LEU A 91 -21.07 6.21 -3.82
C LEU A 91 -22.28 5.41 -4.30
N ASN A 92 -22.58 4.27 -3.70
CA ASN A 92 -23.69 3.40 -4.13
C ASN A 92 -25.08 4.02 -3.91
N GLU A 93 -25.18 4.99 -2.98
CA GLU A 93 -26.43 5.70 -2.69
C GLU A 93 -26.58 7.01 -3.51
N ALA A 94 -25.55 7.42 -4.26
CA ALA A 94 -25.55 8.62 -5.06
C ALA A 94 -26.18 8.38 -6.44
N ASP A 95 -26.82 9.42 -7.02
CA ASP A 95 -27.19 9.38 -8.43
C ASP A 95 -25.94 9.29 -9.33
N GLU A 96 -26.10 8.79 -10.57
CA GLU A 96 -24.98 8.52 -11.47
C GLU A 96 -24.15 9.76 -11.80
N ALA A 97 -24.78 10.94 -11.91
CA ALA A 97 -24.07 12.18 -12.17
C ALA A 97 -23.24 12.63 -10.96
N ALA A 98 -23.74 12.39 -9.75
CA ALA A 98 -23.00 12.67 -8.53
C ALA A 98 -21.87 11.63 -8.30
N ARG A 99 -22.12 10.36 -8.65
CA ARG A 99 -21.18 9.24 -8.44
C ARG A 99 -19.81 9.50 -9.06
N LEU A 100 -19.76 9.91 -10.33
CA LEU A 100 -18.48 10.21 -11.00
C LEU A 100 -17.71 11.35 -10.32
N ARG A 101 -18.41 12.43 -9.95
CA ARG A 101 -17.77 13.57 -9.24
C ARG A 101 -17.26 13.18 -7.86
N LEU A 102 -18.07 12.42 -7.12
CA LEU A 102 -17.70 11.93 -5.78
C LEU A 102 -16.53 10.96 -5.86
N PHE A 103 -16.51 10.07 -6.87
CA PHE A 103 -15.40 9.17 -7.15
C PHE A 103 -14.09 9.95 -7.32
N VAL A 104 -14.05 10.95 -8.21
CA VAL A 104 -12.83 11.76 -8.43
C VAL A 104 -12.39 12.45 -7.13
N ARG A 105 -13.32 13.03 -6.38
CA ARG A 105 -12.99 13.68 -5.10
C ARG A 105 -12.44 12.69 -4.06
N ALA A 106 -13.07 11.54 -3.94
CA ALA A 106 -12.64 10.48 -3.02
C ALA A 106 -11.24 9.96 -3.39
N TYR A 107 -10.98 9.78 -4.68
CA TYR A 107 -9.68 9.31 -5.17
C TYR A 107 -8.56 10.35 -4.94
N VAL A 108 -8.81 11.63 -5.22
CA VAL A 108 -7.84 12.70 -4.93
C VAL A 108 -7.54 12.81 -3.42
N ALA A 109 -8.57 12.74 -2.57
CA ALA A 109 -8.40 12.74 -1.13
C ALA A 109 -7.61 11.50 -0.64
N PHE A 110 -7.88 10.34 -1.24
CA PHE A 110 -7.15 9.10 -1.00
C PHE A 110 -5.66 9.23 -1.36
N CYS A 111 -5.33 9.74 -2.55
CA CYS A 111 -3.94 9.96 -2.97
C CYS A 111 -3.20 10.92 -2.03
N ALA A 112 -3.87 11.98 -1.59
CA ALA A 112 -3.30 12.93 -0.61
C ALA A 112 -3.05 12.28 0.77
N ARG A 113 -3.89 11.31 1.16
CA ARG A 113 -3.74 10.57 2.43
C ARG A 113 -2.63 9.51 2.40
N TYR A 114 -2.36 8.93 1.24
CA TYR A 114 -1.40 7.83 1.05
C TYR A 114 -0.28 8.18 0.06
N PRO A 115 0.53 9.22 0.31
CA PRO A 115 1.59 9.62 -0.61
C PRO A 115 2.67 8.55 -0.79
N GLU A 116 2.84 7.62 0.17
CA GLU A 116 3.75 6.49 0.06
C GLU A 116 3.34 5.53 -1.06
N LEU A 117 2.03 5.35 -1.29
CA LEU A 117 1.51 4.52 -2.37
C LEU A 117 1.91 5.11 -3.73
N ASN A 118 1.67 6.40 -3.93
CA ASN A 118 2.04 7.08 -5.18
C ASN A 118 3.55 7.02 -5.43
N ARG A 119 4.36 7.27 -4.39
CA ARG A 119 5.82 7.20 -4.51
C ARG A 119 6.29 5.79 -4.85
N LEU A 120 5.73 4.76 -4.21
CA LEU A 120 6.05 3.36 -4.50
C LEU A 120 5.70 3.03 -5.96
N MET A 121 4.51 3.41 -6.43
CA MET A 121 4.07 3.17 -7.81
C MET A 121 4.98 3.86 -8.83
N ILE A 122 5.41 5.10 -8.57
CA ILE A 122 6.34 5.83 -9.45
C ILE A 122 7.71 5.15 -9.45
N GLN A 123 8.27 4.81 -8.30
CA GLN A 123 9.57 4.17 -8.17
C GLN A 123 9.62 2.83 -8.93
N GLU A 124 8.63 1.97 -8.70
CA GLU A 124 8.60 0.65 -9.33
C GLU A 124 8.19 0.72 -10.82
N GLY A 125 7.47 1.76 -11.23
CA GLY A 125 7.11 2.00 -12.63
C GLY A 125 8.30 2.39 -13.51
N MET A 126 9.41 2.86 -12.92
CA MET A 126 10.65 3.18 -13.65
C MET A 126 11.49 1.95 -13.97
N ASP A 127 11.38 0.90 -13.17
CA ASP A 127 12.10 -0.37 -13.32
C ASP A 127 11.15 -1.46 -13.81
N ARG A 128 11.53 -2.16 -14.90
CA ARG A 128 10.74 -3.27 -15.43
C ARG A 128 11.24 -4.59 -14.87
N ASP A 129 10.86 -4.89 -13.63
CA ASP A 129 11.20 -6.13 -12.98
C ASP A 129 9.99 -6.79 -12.31
N TRP A 130 10.23 -7.89 -11.58
CA TRP A 130 9.20 -8.67 -10.90
C TRP A 130 8.32 -7.86 -9.92
N ARG A 131 8.82 -6.74 -9.38
CA ARG A 131 8.07 -5.88 -8.44
C ARG A 131 6.96 -5.14 -9.16
N LEU A 132 7.25 -4.61 -10.36
CA LEU A 132 6.24 -3.99 -11.21
C LEU A 132 5.17 -5.02 -11.61
N ASP A 133 5.57 -6.22 -12.05
CA ASP A 133 4.62 -7.27 -12.42
C ASP A 133 3.72 -7.63 -11.24
N TRP A 134 4.29 -7.75 -10.04
CA TRP A 134 3.54 -8.02 -8.82
C TRP A 134 2.52 -6.91 -8.52
N LEU A 135 2.90 -5.62 -8.62
CA LEU A 135 2.00 -4.49 -8.41
C LEU A 135 0.90 -4.43 -9.46
N LEU A 136 1.23 -4.69 -10.73
CA LEU A 136 0.26 -4.73 -11.82
C LEU A 136 -0.84 -5.76 -11.54
N GLU A 137 -0.49 -6.97 -11.19
CA GLU A 137 -1.45 -8.05 -10.92
C GLU A 137 -2.23 -7.82 -9.60
N ARG A 138 -1.53 -7.39 -8.55
CA ARG A 138 -2.10 -7.26 -7.21
C ARG A 138 -3.03 -6.06 -7.06
N SER A 139 -2.74 -4.95 -7.74
CA SER A 139 -3.41 -3.67 -7.49
C SER A 139 -3.86 -2.95 -8.76
N VAL A 140 -2.95 -2.73 -9.72
CA VAL A 140 -3.22 -1.82 -10.84
C VAL A 140 -4.33 -2.35 -11.75
N ARG A 141 -4.28 -3.63 -12.16
CA ARG A 141 -5.29 -4.23 -13.05
C ARG A 141 -6.70 -4.26 -12.45
N PRO A 142 -6.90 -4.72 -11.18
CA PRO A 142 -8.20 -4.65 -10.55
C PRO A 142 -8.74 -3.23 -10.45
N TRP A 143 -7.88 -2.28 -10.05
CA TRP A 143 -8.24 -0.88 -9.93
C TRP A 143 -8.60 -0.24 -11.27
N TYR A 144 -7.79 -0.47 -12.31
CA TYR A 144 -8.07 -0.01 -13.67
C TYR A 144 -9.45 -0.47 -14.15
N GLY A 145 -9.75 -1.77 -14.01
CA GLY A 145 -11.06 -2.30 -14.39
C GLY A 145 -12.23 -1.70 -13.59
N HIS A 146 -11.99 -1.35 -12.31
CA HIS A 146 -13.01 -0.68 -11.50
C HIS A 146 -13.28 0.74 -11.96
N VAL A 147 -12.24 1.53 -12.21
CA VAL A 147 -12.33 2.92 -12.68
C VAL A 147 -13.00 3.00 -14.05
N CYS A 148 -12.60 2.13 -14.99
CA CYS A 148 -13.20 2.11 -16.31
C CYS A 148 -14.71 1.80 -16.26
N ARG A 149 -15.12 0.83 -15.44
CA ARG A 149 -16.57 0.52 -15.29
C ARG A 149 -17.39 1.69 -14.75
N ILE A 150 -16.87 2.43 -13.75
CA ILE A 150 -17.57 3.62 -13.22
C ILE A 150 -17.75 4.66 -14.33
N PHE A 151 -16.73 4.88 -15.14
CA PHE A 151 -16.77 5.85 -16.21
C PHE A 151 -17.72 5.41 -17.35
N ASP A 152 -17.64 4.14 -17.78
CA ASP A 152 -18.50 3.59 -18.85
C ASP A 152 -19.98 3.69 -18.47
N GLN A 153 -20.34 3.35 -17.22
CA GLN A 153 -21.70 3.51 -16.71
C GLN A 153 -22.18 4.97 -16.77
N ALA A 154 -21.33 5.91 -16.41
CA ALA A 154 -21.65 7.34 -16.48
C ALA A 154 -21.78 7.83 -17.95
N ALA A 155 -20.99 7.29 -18.85
CA ALA A 155 -21.03 7.62 -20.28
C ALA A 155 -22.30 7.07 -20.95
N GLU A 156 -22.71 5.84 -20.65
CA GLU A 156 -23.97 5.22 -21.14
C GLU A 156 -25.19 6.04 -20.74
N LEU A 157 -25.17 6.69 -19.58
CA LEU A 157 -26.23 7.55 -19.10
C LEU A 157 -26.12 9.01 -19.59
N GLY A 158 -25.11 9.33 -20.42
CA GLY A 158 -24.89 10.68 -20.96
C GLY A 158 -24.41 11.70 -19.93
N VAL A 159 -23.95 11.27 -18.75
CA VAL A 159 -23.44 12.15 -17.68
C VAL A 159 -21.91 12.31 -17.68
N ALA A 160 -21.22 11.51 -18.47
CA ALA A 160 -19.79 11.65 -18.72
C ALA A 160 -19.50 12.09 -20.18
N PRO A 161 -18.35 12.76 -20.44
CA PRO A 161 -17.96 13.12 -21.79
C PRO A 161 -17.69 11.86 -22.66
N ASN A 162 -17.90 12.00 -23.96
CA ASN A 162 -17.75 10.91 -24.92
C ASN A 162 -16.26 10.74 -25.31
N PHE A 163 -15.51 9.99 -24.48
CA PHE A 163 -14.18 9.48 -24.80
C PHE A 163 -13.96 8.13 -24.10
N GLU A 164 -12.90 7.43 -24.45
CA GLU A 164 -12.68 6.08 -23.93
C GLU A 164 -12.28 6.09 -22.44
N ALA A 165 -12.78 5.12 -21.68
CA ALA A 165 -12.57 5.02 -20.22
C ALA A 165 -11.09 4.98 -19.81
N HIS A 166 -10.21 4.42 -20.67
CA HIS A 166 -8.77 4.41 -20.37
C HIS A 166 -8.17 5.83 -20.30
N HIS A 167 -8.64 6.79 -21.11
CA HIS A 167 -8.21 8.18 -21.01
C HIS A 167 -8.64 8.79 -19.67
N PHE A 168 -9.86 8.50 -19.22
CA PHE A 168 -10.31 8.93 -17.90
C PHE A 168 -9.41 8.39 -16.79
N TYR A 169 -9.07 7.09 -16.85
CA TYR A 169 -8.15 6.49 -15.89
C TYR A 169 -6.83 7.25 -15.81
N TYR A 170 -6.17 7.52 -16.95
CA TYR A 170 -4.89 8.23 -16.97
C TYR A 170 -4.99 9.71 -16.56
N ILE A 171 -6.10 10.39 -16.91
CA ILE A 171 -6.34 11.76 -16.46
C ILE A 171 -6.45 11.82 -14.94
N VAL A 172 -7.28 10.95 -14.34
CA VAL A 172 -7.53 10.98 -12.89
C VAL A 172 -6.28 10.54 -12.12
N THR A 173 -5.61 9.46 -12.54
CA THR A 173 -4.41 8.98 -11.86
C THR A 173 -3.24 9.94 -12.03
N GLY A 174 -3.03 10.51 -13.22
CA GLY A 174 -1.96 11.47 -13.47
C GLY A 174 -2.17 12.84 -12.82
N ALA A 175 -3.42 13.26 -12.62
CA ALA A 175 -3.71 14.52 -11.91
C ALA A 175 -3.59 14.40 -10.37
N ALA A 176 -3.62 13.18 -9.83
CA ALA A 176 -3.60 12.90 -8.39
C ALA A 176 -2.20 12.51 -7.88
N THR A 177 -1.20 12.33 -8.75
CA THR A 177 0.20 11.99 -8.45
C THR A 177 1.10 13.21 -8.54
#